data_8dcd5150417ed59c0ba01466c144c717
#
_entry.id   8dcd5150417ed59c0ba01466c144c717
#
_cell.length_a   1.000
_cell.length_b   1.000
_cell.length_c   1.000
_cell.angle_alpha   90.00
_cell.angle_beta   90.00
_cell.angle_gamma   90.00
#
_symmetry.space_group_name_H-M   'P 1'
#
loop_
_entity.id
_entity.type
_entity.pdbx_description
1 polymer ?
#
loop_
_entity_poly.entity_id
_entity_poly.type
_entity_poly.pdbx_seq_one_letter_code
_entity_poly.pdbx_strand_id
1 'polypeptide(L)'
;MKVAALLALAVASAACRGSSAKVHRTGSAAPVELVAQPQLADAGVAGTTDEVEPNDTTDVATPLALGGKVRGKLDPETDVDRFRIDVPKAGALQVAIAPVDQDLVLDIEDASGALLARSARGGTRVVEGVPNLGVTPGRYIAVVRAAPKKKPPTPRKGRKPPPEPAKPGPVYELTAQLVAPAAGAEREPDDDRGTANDLLPGDTATGFIGWSGDQDFYKLAVEALSAKNALDLAVAPVEGVAIELEVQDALGQPLLVRKGARGDGASVHAFVPAIAQGASPFVYVVVRGDRSNPETPYQLHAALGSPSPDDELEPDDTPDHPFAIAPDRTVVHALWEYGDVDCFAIPVAAQPRAIEVAFDTPAELDLAAELFVDGKSVAKVDHPGKGAQEKVGAPVAAGSRAVACARAADGPGRKTIKYDVHVQESGATGDDAP
;
A
#
# COMPACT_ATOMS: atom_id res chain seq x y z
N MET A 1 54.26 31.45 -41.78
CA MET A 1 54.94 30.18 -42.19
C MET A 1 54.08 29.03 -41.73
N LYS A 2 53.39 28.41 -42.70
CA LYS A 2 53.42 26.95 -43.06
C LYS A 2 52.98 26.04 -41.92
N VAL A 3 52.07 25.06 -42.00
CA VAL A 3 51.57 24.28 -43.14
C VAL A 3 50.22 23.65 -42.69
N ALA A 4 49.29 23.57 -43.64
CA ALA A 4 48.05 22.82 -43.57
C ALA A 4 48.30 21.32 -43.75
N ALA A 5 47.46 20.50 -43.18
CA ALA A 5 47.24 19.12 -43.62
C ALA A 5 45.75 18.78 -43.64
N LEU A 6 45.21 18.70 -44.85
CA LEU A 6 43.92 18.08 -45.16
C LEU A 6 44.06 16.55 -45.05
N LEU A 7 43.05 15.92 -44.46
CA LEU A 7 42.79 14.49 -44.72
C LEU A 7 41.32 14.34 -45.13
N ALA A 8 41.12 13.93 -46.36
CA ALA A 8 39.83 13.62 -46.94
C ALA A 8 39.43 12.20 -46.51
N LEU A 9 38.17 12.01 -46.14
CA LEU A 9 37.58 10.67 -45.97
C LEU A 9 36.36 10.52 -46.85
N ALA A 10 36.36 9.49 -47.62
CA ALA A 10 35.43 9.15 -48.68
C ALA A 10 34.04 8.78 -48.13
N VAL A 11 33.01 9.28 -48.83
CA VAL A 11 31.61 8.88 -48.66
C VAL A 11 31.37 7.58 -49.42
N ALA A 12 30.96 6.53 -48.73
CA ALA A 12 30.37 5.34 -49.36
C ALA A 12 28.86 5.35 -49.08
N SER A 13 28.08 5.61 -50.13
CA SER A 13 26.63 5.49 -50.13
C SER A 13 26.24 4.02 -50.31
N ALA A 14 25.56 3.44 -49.32
CA ALA A 14 24.82 2.19 -49.47
C ALA A 14 23.33 2.45 -49.31
N ALA A 15 22.61 2.35 -50.40
CA ALA A 15 21.15 2.36 -50.43
C ALA A 15 20.62 1.02 -49.88
N CYS A 16 19.81 1.07 -48.83
CA CYS A 16 18.97 -0.05 -48.44
C CYS A 16 17.49 0.35 -48.45
N ARG A 17 16.76 -0.47 -49.16
CA ARG A 17 15.33 -0.41 -49.44
C ARG A 17 14.51 -0.45 -48.15
N GLY A 18 13.42 0.31 -48.09
CA GLY A 18 12.46 0.31 -47.03
C GLY A 18 11.74 -1.03 -46.85
N SER A 19 11.57 -1.38 -45.59
CA SER A 19 10.58 -2.33 -45.12
C SER A 19 9.87 -1.67 -43.97
N SER A 20 8.58 -1.35 -44.17
CA SER A 20 7.70 -0.79 -43.15
C SER A 20 7.39 -1.89 -42.11
N ALA A 21 8.08 -1.92 -41.02
CA ALA A 21 7.69 -2.71 -39.86
C ALA A 21 6.73 -1.87 -39.01
N LYS A 22 5.47 -2.30 -38.94
CA LYS A 22 4.50 -1.81 -37.94
C LYS A 22 5.04 -2.17 -36.57
N VAL A 23 5.45 -1.17 -35.81
CA VAL A 23 5.76 -1.33 -34.39
C VAL A 23 4.44 -1.39 -33.62
N HIS A 24 3.98 -2.59 -33.30
CA HIS A 24 3.05 -2.81 -32.23
C HIS A 24 3.78 -2.54 -30.91
N ARG A 25 3.53 -1.38 -30.31
CA ARG A 25 3.85 -1.16 -28.90
C ARG A 25 2.77 -1.85 -28.07
N THR A 26 2.96 -3.10 -27.73
CA THR A 26 2.33 -3.71 -26.57
C THR A 26 3.18 -3.27 -25.38
N GLY A 27 2.67 -2.36 -24.58
CA GLY A 27 3.24 -2.04 -23.27
C GLY A 27 2.98 -3.22 -22.32
N SER A 28 3.81 -4.26 -22.43
CA SER A 28 3.94 -5.26 -21.39
C SER A 28 5.00 -4.70 -20.44
N ALA A 29 4.62 -4.38 -19.22
CA ALA A 29 5.58 -4.17 -18.15
C ALA A 29 6.49 -5.40 -18.12
N ALA A 30 7.79 -5.18 -18.21
CA ALA A 30 8.77 -6.25 -18.09
C ALA A 30 8.57 -6.93 -16.73
N PRO A 31 8.66 -8.27 -16.65
CA PRO A 31 8.62 -8.93 -15.35
C PRO A 31 9.77 -8.36 -14.53
N VAL A 32 9.43 -7.79 -13.37
CA VAL A 32 10.40 -7.34 -12.37
C VAL A 32 11.17 -8.58 -11.97
N GLU A 33 12.45 -8.61 -12.27
CA GLU A 33 13.35 -9.65 -11.82
C GLU A 33 13.37 -9.56 -10.30
N LEU A 34 12.81 -10.57 -9.63
CA LEU A 34 12.81 -10.68 -8.18
C LEU A 34 14.27 -10.60 -7.72
N VAL A 35 14.66 -9.43 -7.20
CA VAL A 35 15.90 -9.29 -6.46
C VAL A 35 15.85 -10.36 -5.37
N ALA A 36 16.85 -11.23 -5.36
CA ALA A 36 16.92 -12.36 -4.44
C ALA A 36 16.62 -11.84 -3.02
N GLN A 37 15.61 -12.46 -2.41
CA GLN A 37 15.25 -12.20 -1.01
C GLN A 37 16.55 -12.20 -0.20
N PRO A 38 16.73 -11.28 0.76
CA PRO A 38 17.72 -11.49 1.78
C PRO A 38 17.29 -12.76 2.53
N GLN A 39 17.80 -13.91 2.09
CA GLN A 39 17.76 -15.11 2.91
C GLN A 39 18.34 -14.68 4.25
N LEU A 40 17.67 -15.04 5.35
CA LEU A 40 18.22 -14.97 6.70
C LEU A 40 19.67 -15.44 6.59
N ALA A 41 20.59 -14.47 6.53
CA ALA A 41 21.99 -14.76 6.26
C ALA A 41 22.42 -15.73 7.34
N ASP A 42 22.98 -16.86 6.91
CA ASP A 42 23.62 -17.85 7.77
C ASP A 42 24.89 -17.20 8.37
N ALA A 43 24.68 -16.22 9.27
CA ALA A 43 25.70 -15.61 10.07
C ALA A 43 26.17 -16.68 11.03
N GLY A 44 27.43 -17.07 10.93
CA GLY A 44 28.10 -18.15 11.63
C GLY A 44 27.54 -18.42 13.01
N VAL A 45 26.91 -19.57 13.16
CA VAL A 45 26.03 -19.99 14.25
C VAL A 45 26.72 -19.81 15.61
N ALA A 46 26.40 -18.73 16.34
CA ALA A 46 26.53 -18.75 17.79
C ALA A 46 25.58 -19.85 18.26
N GLY A 47 26.08 -20.84 19.03
CA GLY A 47 25.40 -22.09 19.30
C GLY A 47 23.98 -21.92 19.83
N THR A 48 23.14 -22.93 19.65
CA THR A 48 21.82 -23.01 20.30
C THR A 48 22.01 -23.21 21.79
N THR A 49 21.39 -22.36 22.61
CA THR A 49 21.35 -22.50 24.09
C THR A 49 19.93 -22.84 24.51
N ASP A 50 19.77 -23.36 25.72
CA ASP A 50 18.47 -23.48 26.36
C ASP A 50 18.22 -22.27 27.25
N GLU A 51 16.95 -21.94 27.48
CA GLU A 51 16.58 -20.93 28.48
C GLU A 51 17.00 -21.36 29.88
N VAL A 52 17.09 -20.38 30.78
CA VAL A 52 17.43 -20.60 32.18
C VAL A 52 16.31 -20.03 33.05
N GLU A 53 15.59 -20.95 33.72
CA GLU A 53 14.49 -20.58 34.60
C GLU A 53 14.98 -20.27 36.04
N PRO A 54 14.28 -19.39 36.79
CA PRO A 54 13.12 -18.56 36.31
C PRO A 54 13.57 -17.39 35.46
N ASN A 55 12.80 -17.06 34.40
CA ASN A 55 13.10 -15.91 33.51
C ASN A 55 11.90 -14.96 33.29
N ASP A 56 10.89 -15.02 34.18
CA ASP A 56 9.62 -14.25 34.09
C ASP A 56 9.79 -12.72 34.20
N THR A 57 10.94 -12.23 34.65
CA THR A 57 11.18 -10.80 34.84
C THR A 57 12.41 -10.30 34.10
N THR A 58 12.45 -9.01 33.82
CA THR A 58 13.57 -8.37 33.09
C THR A 58 14.93 -8.56 33.78
N ASP A 59 14.96 -8.65 35.12
CA ASP A 59 16.20 -8.78 35.88
C ASP A 59 16.83 -10.17 35.75
N VAL A 60 16.01 -11.20 35.54
CA VAL A 60 16.46 -12.59 35.40
C VAL A 60 16.30 -13.13 33.98
N ALA A 61 16.05 -12.24 33.01
CA ALA A 61 15.87 -12.60 31.60
C ALA A 61 17.06 -13.41 31.06
N THR A 62 16.79 -14.53 30.40
CA THR A 62 17.80 -15.37 29.75
C THR A 62 18.57 -14.59 28.67
N PRO A 63 19.92 -14.57 28.65
CA PRO A 63 20.66 -13.88 27.59
C PRO A 63 20.44 -14.54 26.23
N LEU A 64 20.09 -13.73 25.21
CA LEU A 64 20.04 -14.11 23.80
C LEU A 64 21.09 -13.34 23.02
N ALA A 65 22.15 -14.00 22.58
CA ALA A 65 23.21 -13.38 21.81
C ALA A 65 22.72 -13.04 20.38
N LEU A 66 23.19 -11.91 19.84
CA LEU A 66 22.97 -11.57 18.43
C LEU A 66 23.65 -12.61 17.52
N GLY A 67 22.93 -13.11 16.51
CA GLY A 67 23.32 -14.25 15.66
C GLY A 67 23.14 -15.60 16.34
N GLY A 68 22.62 -15.64 17.56
CA GLY A 68 22.36 -16.86 18.32
C GLY A 68 20.90 -17.33 18.25
N LYS A 69 20.67 -18.50 18.84
CA LYS A 69 19.38 -19.15 18.98
C LYS A 69 19.21 -19.63 20.42
N VAL A 70 18.01 -19.45 20.98
CA VAL A 70 17.65 -20.01 22.27
C VAL A 70 16.42 -20.92 22.11
N ARG A 71 16.37 -22.01 22.82
CA ARG A 71 15.18 -22.85 22.96
C ARG A 71 14.50 -22.52 24.26
N GLY A 72 13.21 -22.24 24.18
CA GLY A 72 12.37 -21.96 25.35
C GLY A 72 11.13 -22.84 25.36
N LYS A 73 10.40 -22.81 26.48
CA LYS A 73 9.21 -23.61 26.71
C LYS A 73 8.35 -22.97 27.79
N LEU A 74 7.13 -22.60 27.44
CA LEU A 74 6.16 -22.08 28.42
C LEU A 74 5.70 -23.25 29.36
N ASP A 75 6.13 -23.28 30.62
CA ASP A 75 5.83 -24.30 31.57
C ASP A 75 5.53 -23.78 32.99
N PRO A 76 4.26 -23.53 33.37
CA PRO A 76 3.03 -23.91 32.65
C PRO A 76 2.73 -23.03 31.43
N GLU A 77 1.68 -23.35 30.67
CA GLU A 77 1.26 -22.58 29.48
C GLU A 77 1.00 -21.07 29.77
N THR A 78 0.84 -20.70 31.04
CA THR A 78 0.66 -19.29 31.49
C THR A 78 1.96 -18.59 31.79
N ASP A 79 3.08 -19.25 31.58
CA ASP A 79 4.43 -18.76 31.71
C ASP A 79 4.74 -17.59 30.79
N VAL A 80 5.78 -16.82 31.12
CA VAL A 80 6.23 -15.66 30.34
C VAL A 80 7.75 -15.67 30.31
N ASP A 81 8.31 -16.07 29.19
CA ASP A 81 9.75 -16.13 29.03
C ASP A 81 10.31 -14.80 28.56
N ARG A 82 11.34 -14.30 29.22
CA ARG A 82 12.03 -13.07 28.88
C ARG A 82 13.47 -13.34 28.47
N PHE A 83 13.86 -12.75 27.33
CA PHE A 83 15.19 -12.89 26.76
C PHE A 83 15.84 -11.53 26.60
N ARG A 84 17.03 -11.38 27.18
CA ARG A 84 17.81 -10.14 27.11
C ARG A 84 18.67 -10.13 25.84
N ILE A 85 18.55 -9.06 25.05
CA ILE A 85 19.33 -8.81 23.86
C ILE A 85 20.15 -7.53 24.08
N ASP A 86 21.48 -7.65 24.16
CA ASP A 86 22.38 -6.53 24.31
C ASP A 86 22.85 -6.06 22.91
N VAL A 87 22.42 -4.87 22.47
CA VAL A 87 22.71 -4.29 21.16
C VAL A 87 23.93 -3.38 21.25
N PRO A 88 25.04 -3.66 20.54
CA PRO A 88 26.29 -2.90 20.66
C PRO A 88 26.36 -1.65 19.79
N LYS A 89 25.56 -1.56 18.71
CA LYS A 89 25.55 -0.46 17.75
C LYS A 89 24.15 -0.29 17.15
N ALA A 90 23.89 0.87 16.55
CA ALA A 90 22.65 1.10 15.81
C ALA A 90 22.51 0.14 14.62
N GLY A 91 21.29 -0.26 14.32
CA GLY A 91 20.94 -1.16 13.21
C GLY A 91 19.48 -1.56 13.25
N ALA A 92 19.10 -2.50 12.39
CA ALA A 92 17.79 -3.13 12.40
C ALA A 92 17.86 -4.45 13.19
N LEU A 93 17.11 -4.54 14.27
CA LEU A 93 16.98 -5.74 15.09
C LEU A 93 15.91 -6.64 14.49
N GLN A 94 16.31 -7.87 14.18
CA GLN A 94 15.42 -8.93 13.73
C GLN A 94 15.26 -9.95 14.84
N VAL A 95 14.01 -10.25 15.24
CA VAL A 95 13.70 -11.27 16.24
C VAL A 95 12.59 -12.13 15.72
N ALA A 96 12.74 -13.45 15.78
CA ALA A 96 11.72 -14.37 15.27
C ALA A 96 11.61 -15.66 16.10
N ILE A 97 10.38 -16.13 16.26
CA ILE A 97 10.05 -17.47 16.78
C ILE A 97 9.72 -18.35 15.60
N ALA A 98 10.42 -19.49 15.47
CA ALA A 98 10.13 -20.48 14.45
C ALA A 98 8.73 -21.07 14.63
N PRO A 99 8.07 -21.57 13.55
CA PRO A 99 6.75 -22.17 13.63
C PRO A 99 6.68 -23.30 14.65
N VAL A 100 5.72 -23.23 15.58
CA VAL A 100 5.52 -24.20 16.66
C VAL A 100 4.03 -24.54 16.84
N ASP A 101 3.72 -25.71 17.41
CA ASP A 101 2.32 -26.14 17.68
C ASP A 101 1.69 -25.43 18.88
N GLN A 102 1.93 -24.13 19.01
CA GLN A 102 1.34 -23.26 20.02
C GLN A 102 1.11 -21.87 19.41
N ASP A 103 0.01 -21.24 19.78
CA ASP A 103 -0.28 -19.84 19.41
C ASP A 103 0.48 -18.95 20.40
N LEU A 104 1.54 -18.31 19.92
CA LEU A 104 2.45 -17.47 20.69
C LEU A 104 2.26 -15.99 20.36
N VAL A 105 2.78 -15.15 21.23
CA VAL A 105 2.95 -13.71 21.04
C VAL A 105 4.39 -13.38 21.36
N LEU A 106 5.02 -12.61 20.48
CA LEU A 106 6.35 -12.03 20.66
C LEU A 106 6.22 -10.52 20.86
N ASP A 107 6.64 -10.04 22.02
CA ASP A 107 6.78 -8.61 22.30
C ASP A 107 8.26 -8.23 22.32
N ILE A 108 8.61 -7.06 21.81
CA ILE A 108 9.93 -6.45 22.00
C ILE A 108 9.75 -5.21 22.87
N GLU A 109 10.45 -5.19 24.00
CA GLU A 109 10.43 -4.10 24.96
C GLU A 109 11.80 -3.42 25.04
N ASP A 110 11.83 -2.15 25.39
CA ASP A 110 13.08 -1.47 25.77
C ASP A 110 13.51 -1.82 27.20
N ALA A 111 14.65 -1.26 27.64
CA ALA A 111 15.17 -1.49 28.99
C ALA A 111 14.26 -0.98 30.11
N SER A 112 13.30 -0.09 29.83
CA SER A 112 12.32 0.41 30.80
C SER A 112 11.07 -0.47 30.86
N GLY A 113 10.89 -1.42 29.94
CA GLY A 113 9.72 -2.26 29.79
C GLY A 113 8.64 -1.62 28.89
N ALA A 114 8.98 -0.54 28.16
CA ALA A 114 8.07 0.01 27.17
C ALA A 114 8.00 -0.89 25.93
N LEU A 115 6.79 -1.22 25.50
CA LEU A 115 6.56 -2.03 24.29
C LEU A 115 6.98 -1.22 23.05
N LEU A 116 7.85 -1.80 22.23
CA LEU A 116 8.30 -1.22 20.97
C LEU A 116 7.60 -1.87 19.77
N ALA A 117 7.48 -3.21 19.77
CA ALA A 117 6.84 -3.95 18.69
C ALA A 117 6.15 -5.21 19.22
N ARG A 118 5.05 -5.64 18.58
CA ARG A 118 4.30 -6.83 18.96
C ARG A 118 3.92 -7.66 17.74
N SER A 119 4.43 -8.88 17.67
CA SER A 119 3.95 -9.89 16.72
C SER A 119 2.93 -10.78 17.40
N ALA A 120 1.70 -10.82 16.87
CA ALA A 120 0.56 -11.61 17.39
C ALA A 120 -0.36 -12.01 16.22
N ARG A 121 0.18 -12.78 15.27
CA ARG A 121 -0.50 -13.16 14.02
C ARG A 121 -1.67 -14.12 14.25
N GLY A 122 -1.63 -14.85 15.37
CA GLY A 122 -2.64 -15.81 15.78
C GLY A 122 -2.57 -17.13 15.02
N GLY A 123 -2.80 -18.22 15.74
CA GLY A 123 -2.75 -19.58 15.22
C GLY A 123 -1.46 -20.30 15.57
N THR A 124 -1.45 -21.62 15.32
CA THR A 124 -0.27 -22.46 15.52
C THR A 124 0.51 -22.59 14.22
N ARG A 125 1.80 -22.88 14.31
CA ARG A 125 2.71 -23.08 13.16
C ARG A 125 2.87 -21.84 12.29
N VAL A 126 2.76 -20.67 12.90
CA VAL A 126 2.98 -19.37 12.27
C VAL A 126 4.27 -18.78 12.83
N VAL A 127 5.05 -18.14 12.00
CA VAL A 127 6.21 -17.35 12.48
C VAL A 127 5.69 -16.13 13.22
N GLU A 128 6.10 -15.94 14.47
CA GLU A 128 5.97 -14.66 15.13
C GLU A 128 7.30 -13.93 15.01
N GLY A 129 7.30 -12.69 14.49
CA GLY A 129 8.55 -12.01 14.18
C GLY A 129 8.43 -10.50 14.12
N VAL A 130 9.56 -9.86 14.36
CA VAL A 130 9.80 -8.42 14.18
C VAL A 130 11.01 -8.31 13.25
N PRO A 131 10.81 -7.94 11.97
CA PRO A 131 11.82 -8.14 10.93
C PRO A 131 12.88 -7.05 10.87
N ASN A 132 12.62 -5.82 11.36
CA ASN A 132 13.44 -4.66 11.03
C ASN A 132 13.38 -3.52 12.06
N LEU A 133 13.09 -3.80 13.33
CA LEU A 133 13.00 -2.76 14.36
C LEU A 133 14.30 -1.95 14.45
N GLY A 134 14.23 -0.65 14.22
CA GLY A 134 15.36 0.26 14.37
C GLY A 134 15.76 0.40 15.82
N VAL A 135 17.02 0.08 16.11
CA VAL A 135 17.56 0.08 17.46
C VAL A 135 18.84 0.90 17.57
N THR A 136 19.06 1.46 18.75
CA THR A 136 20.31 2.11 19.16
C THR A 136 21.06 1.23 20.16
N PRO A 137 22.36 1.50 20.47
CA PRO A 137 23.07 0.76 21.50
C PRO A 137 22.31 0.74 22.82
N GLY A 138 22.05 -0.45 23.36
CA GLY A 138 21.25 -0.60 24.57
C GLY A 138 20.79 -2.02 24.81
N ARG A 139 19.95 -2.18 25.81
CA ARG A 139 19.31 -3.45 26.16
C ARG A 139 17.89 -3.46 25.68
N TYR A 140 17.50 -4.58 25.06
CA TYR A 140 16.14 -4.89 24.62
C TYR A 140 15.72 -6.24 25.21
N ILE A 141 14.43 -6.41 25.39
CA ILE A 141 13.85 -7.64 25.96
C ILE A 141 12.85 -8.21 24.94
N ALA A 142 13.12 -9.43 24.51
CA ALA A 142 12.10 -10.23 23.81
C ALA A 142 11.29 -10.98 24.83
N VAL A 143 9.95 -10.84 24.76
CA VAL A 143 9.01 -11.48 25.67
C VAL A 143 8.15 -12.46 24.90
N VAL A 144 8.18 -13.72 25.28
CA VAL A 144 7.40 -14.79 24.67
C VAL A 144 6.33 -15.24 25.65
N ARG A 145 5.10 -15.35 25.17
CA ARG A 145 3.95 -15.81 25.96
C ARG A 145 2.91 -16.49 25.06
N ALA A 146 2.05 -17.31 25.65
CA ALA A 146 0.92 -17.85 24.91
C ALA A 146 -0.10 -16.77 24.55
N ALA A 147 -0.66 -16.86 23.36
CA ALA A 147 -1.76 -15.99 22.95
C ALA A 147 -2.99 -16.17 23.83
N PRO A 148 -3.76 -15.12 24.12
CA PRO A 148 -4.97 -15.22 24.92
C PRO A 148 -5.98 -16.18 24.29
N LYS A 149 -6.38 -17.22 24.99
CA LYS A 149 -7.42 -18.15 24.52
C LYS A 149 -8.75 -17.42 24.36
N LYS A 150 -9.37 -17.55 23.20
CA LYS A 150 -10.75 -17.04 23.00
C LYS A 150 -11.64 -17.68 24.05
N LYS A 151 -12.40 -16.86 24.82
CA LYS A 151 -13.36 -17.41 25.79
C LYS A 151 -14.31 -18.36 25.06
N PRO A 152 -14.44 -19.61 25.52
CA PRO A 152 -15.41 -20.52 24.94
C PRO A 152 -16.81 -19.90 25.04
N PRO A 153 -17.71 -20.13 24.09
CA PRO A 153 -19.08 -19.66 24.17
C PRO A 153 -19.68 -20.15 25.49
N THR A 154 -20.40 -19.28 26.18
CA THR A 154 -21.00 -19.55 27.52
C THR A 154 -21.76 -20.88 27.46
N PRO A 155 -21.41 -21.92 28.26
CA PRO A 155 -22.08 -23.21 28.20
C PRO A 155 -23.56 -22.99 28.56
N ARG A 156 -24.46 -23.53 27.75
CA ARG A 156 -25.85 -23.74 28.19
C ARG A 156 -25.80 -24.55 29.50
N LYS A 157 -26.57 -24.08 30.52
CA LYS A 157 -26.62 -24.62 31.87
C LYS A 157 -26.35 -26.13 31.93
N GLY A 158 -25.14 -26.49 32.32
CA GLY A 158 -24.64 -27.84 32.51
C GLY A 158 -23.33 -27.76 33.31
N ARG A 159 -23.07 -28.76 34.12
CA ARG A 159 -21.95 -28.87 35.04
C ARG A 159 -20.63 -28.51 34.35
N LYS A 160 -19.93 -27.47 34.84
CA LYS A 160 -18.56 -27.16 34.39
C LYS A 160 -17.70 -28.40 34.52
N PRO A 161 -17.01 -28.84 33.46
CA PRO A 161 -15.97 -29.86 33.64
C PRO A 161 -14.90 -29.32 34.59
N PRO A 162 -14.25 -30.15 35.38
CA PRO A 162 -13.13 -29.72 36.21
C PRO A 162 -12.04 -29.11 35.30
N PRO A 163 -11.32 -28.08 35.77
CA PRO A 163 -10.21 -27.54 35.02
C PRO A 163 -9.21 -28.63 34.69
N GLU A 164 -8.89 -28.76 33.41
CA GLU A 164 -7.82 -29.66 32.99
C GLU A 164 -6.49 -29.10 33.53
N PRO A 165 -5.59 -29.95 34.09
CA PRO A 165 -4.29 -29.43 34.52
C PRO A 165 -3.55 -28.82 33.34
N ALA A 166 -2.93 -27.65 33.57
CA ALA A 166 -2.12 -26.98 32.58
C ALA A 166 -1.00 -27.94 32.12
N LYS A 167 -0.92 -28.19 30.81
CA LYS A 167 0.16 -28.97 30.21
C LYS A 167 1.28 -28.03 29.80
N PRO A 168 2.55 -28.46 29.91
CA PRO A 168 3.66 -27.69 29.39
C PRO A 168 3.50 -27.51 27.89
N GLY A 169 3.87 -26.31 27.37
CA GLY A 169 3.91 -26.01 25.94
C GLY A 169 4.98 -26.84 25.21
N PRO A 170 4.94 -26.84 23.87
CA PRO A 170 6.05 -27.38 23.07
C PRO A 170 7.28 -26.48 23.22
N VAL A 171 8.46 -27.01 22.92
CA VAL A 171 9.70 -26.25 22.85
C VAL A 171 9.64 -25.37 21.59
N TYR A 172 9.89 -24.07 21.74
CA TYR A 172 10.03 -23.12 20.64
C TYR A 172 11.49 -22.70 20.45
N GLU A 173 11.83 -22.15 19.30
CA GLU A 173 13.13 -21.57 19.00
C GLU A 173 13.00 -20.08 18.72
N LEU A 174 13.75 -19.26 19.46
CA LEU A 174 13.82 -17.81 19.32
C LEU A 174 15.21 -17.41 18.79
N THR A 175 15.24 -16.55 17.77
CA THR A 175 16.48 -16.01 17.18
C THR A 175 16.49 -14.51 17.27
N ALA A 176 17.70 -13.92 17.38
CA ALA A 176 17.91 -12.48 17.29
C ALA A 176 19.11 -12.15 16.41
N GLN A 177 18.96 -11.20 15.50
CA GLN A 177 20.04 -10.72 14.62
C GLN A 177 20.03 -9.20 14.58
N LEU A 178 21.21 -8.60 14.38
CA LEU A 178 21.36 -7.18 14.12
C LEU A 178 21.94 -7.01 12.71
N VAL A 179 21.16 -6.43 11.81
CA VAL A 179 21.55 -6.22 10.43
C VAL A 179 21.78 -4.73 10.15
N ALA A 180 22.63 -4.42 9.19
CA ALA A 180 22.74 -3.06 8.68
C ALA A 180 21.52 -2.77 7.79
N PRO A 181 20.94 -1.56 7.85
CA PRO A 181 19.88 -1.16 6.93
C PRO A 181 20.36 -1.29 5.48
N ALA A 182 19.57 -1.93 4.63
CA ALA A 182 19.83 -2.00 3.19
C ALA A 182 19.51 -0.65 2.52
N ALA A 183 20.11 -0.40 1.36
CA ALA A 183 19.73 0.76 0.57
C ALA A 183 18.26 0.63 0.10
N GLY A 184 17.47 1.70 0.28
CA GLY A 184 16.04 1.69 -0.05
C GLY A 184 15.16 0.92 0.94
N ALA A 185 15.75 0.34 2.02
CA ALA A 185 14.95 -0.22 3.11
C ALA A 185 14.41 0.88 4.01
N GLU A 186 13.19 0.71 4.46
CA GLU A 186 12.61 1.54 5.51
C GLU A 186 13.44 1.51 6.80
N ARG A 187 13.24 2.49 7.63
CA ARG A 187 13.89 2.63 8.93
C ARG A 187 12.84 2.78 9.99
N GLU A 188 12.73 1.76 10.79
CA GLU A 188 11.80 1.75 11.89
C GLU A 188 12.38 2.42 13.17
N PRO A 189 11.55 3.02 14.02
CA PRO A 189 10.09 3.15 13.83
C PRO A 189 9.75 4.29 12.86
N ASP A 190 8.76 4.06 11.99
CA ASP A 190 8.25 5.07 11.06
C ASP A 190 6.69 5.13 11.05
N ASP A 191 6.09 4.75 12.17
CA ASP A 191 4.64 4.66 12.39
C ASP A 191 3.91 6.01 12.36
N ASP A 192 4.60 7.14 12.20
CA ASP A 192 3.98 8.45 12.16
C ASP A 192 4.71 9.44 11.22
N ARG A 193 4.08 10.59 10.99
CA ARG A 193 4.61 11.65 10.11
C ARG A 193 5.92 12.26 10.58
N GLY A 194 6.23 12.22 11.89
CA GLY A 194 7.46 12.76 12.46
C GLY A 194 8.66 11.84 12.25
N THR A 195 8.41 10.58 12.02
CA THR A 195 9.41 9.53 11.79
C THR A 195 9.43 9.00 10.36
N ALA A 196 8.57 9.54 9.50
CA ALA A 196 8.42 9.11 8.10
C ALA A 196 9.75 9.03 7.34
N ASN A 197 9.94 7.96 6.58
CA ASN A 197 11.05 7.79 5.66
C ASN A 197 10.94 8.74 4.46
N ASP A 198 12.05 9.27 3.97
CA ASP A 198 12.03 10.04 2.72
C ASP A 198 11.90 9.09 1.51
N LEU A 199 11.01 9.43 0.58
CA LEU A 199 10.81 8.75 -0.70
C LEU A 199 10.88 9.79 -1.82
N LEU A 200 11.68 9.53 -2.84
CA LEU A 200 11.77 10.42 -4.00
C LEU A 200 10.99 9.85 -5.18
N PRO A 201 10.39 10.72 -6.02
CA PRO A 201 9.84 10.26 -7.30
C PRO A 201 10.91 9.54 -8.14
N GLY A 202 10.60 8.32 -8.57
CA GLY A 202 11.54 7.41 -9.25
C GLY A 202 12.15 6.34 -8.36
N ASP A 203 12.01 6.43 -7.03
CA ASP A 203 12.57 5.47 -6.09
C ASP A 203 11.66 4.26 -5.85
N THR A 204 12.27 3.24 -5.28
CA THR A 204 11.60 2.08 -4.71
C THR A 204 12.03 1.91 -3.26
N ALA A 205 11.07 1.91 -2.35
CA ALA A 205 11.30 1.52 -0.97
C ALA A 205 10.95 0.05 -0.75
N THR A 206 11.64 -0.59 0.19
CA THR A 206 11.36 -1.95 0.65
C THR A 206 11.03 -1.91 2.13
N GLY A 207 9.86 -2.42 2.51
CA GLY A 207 9.41 -2.41 3.88
C GLY A 207 8.69 -3.70 4.26
N PHE A 208 8.25 -3.79 5.50
CA PHE A 208 7.48 -4.91 6.03
C PHE A 208 6.22 -4.39 6.72
N ILE A 209 5.12 -5.11 6.59
CA ILE A 209 4.06 -5.01 7.58
C ILE A 209 4.48 -5.94 8.72
N GLY A 210 5.41 -5.46 9.53
CA GLY A 210 6.26 -6.31 10.37
C GLY A 210 5.56 -6.83 11.61
N TRP A 211 4.65 -6.04 12.20
CA TRP A 211 3.97 -6.36 13.46
C TRP A 211 2.53 -5.86 13.51
N SER A 212 1.87 -6.08 14.63
CA SER A 212 0.45 -5.71 14.80
C SER A 212 0.29 -4.19 14.96
N GLY A 213 -0.40 -3.59 14.01
CA GLY A 213 -0.64 -2.14 14.02
C GLY A 213 0.46 -1.31 13.36
N ASP A 214 1.38 -1.96 12.69
CA ASP A 214 2.44 -1.38 11.88
C ASP A 214 1.88 -0.50 10.77
N GLN A 215 2.50 0.67 10.57
CA GLN A 215 2.12 1.64 9.56
C GLN A 215 3.36 2.37 9.09
N ASP A 216 3.70 2.21 7.84
CA ASP A 216 4.92 2.72 7.27
C ASP A 216 4.65 4.05 6.58
N PHE A 217 5.19 5.13 7.13
CA PHE A 217 5.04 6.48 6.59
C PHE A 217 6.22 6.85 5.71
N TYR A 218 5.90 7.31 4.49
CA TYR A 218 6.87 7.88 3.56
C TYR A 218 6.51 9.32 3.25
N LYS A 219 7.51 10.19 3.33
CA LYS A 219 7.38 11.60 2.93
C LYS A 219 7.86 11.78 1.50
N LEU A 220 6.99 12.23 0.62
CA LEU A 220 7.24 12.35 -0.81
C LEU A 220 7.04 13.80 -1.28
N ALA A 221 8.07 14.36 -1.93
CA ALA A 221 8.03 15.69 -2.52
C ALA A 221 7.19 15.67 -3.81
N VAL A 222 6.30 16.66 -3.97
CA VAL A 222 5.34 16.72 -5.09
C VAL A 222 5.38 18.02 -5.90
N GLU A 223 6.33 18.93 -5.61
CA GLU A 223 6.45 20.21 -6.31
C GLU A 223 6.76 20.11 -7.82
N ALA A 224 7.32 18.98 -8.26
CA ALA A 224 7.62 18.72 -9.66
C ALA A 224 6.47 18.04 -10.41
N LEU A 225 5.39 17.65 -9.72
CA LEU A 225 4.26 16.94 -10.32
C LEU A 225 3.36 17.92 -11.12
N SER A 226 2.81 17.42 -12.19
CA SER A 226 1.91 18.13 -13.09
C SER A 226 1.17 17.15 -13.98
N ALA A 227 0.17 17.61 -14.72
CA ALA A 227 -0.53 16.79 -15.72
C ALA A 227 0.38 16.15 -16.78
N LYS A 228 1.63 16.60 -16.93
CA LYS A 228 2.62 16.02 -17.86
C LYS A 228 3.68 15.16 -17.15
N ASN A 229 3.68 15.16 -15.85
CA ASN A 229 4.64 14.49 -15.00
C ASN A 229 3.92 14.07 -13.72
N ALA A 230 3.06 13.10 -13.85
CA ALA A 230 2.26 12.55 -12.76
C ALA A 230 3.02 11.46 -12.00
N LEU A 231 2.57 11.11 -10.82
CA LEU A 231 3.15 10.07 -9.98
C LEU A 231 2.29 8.81 -10.04
N ASP A 232 2.93 7.69 -10.33
CA ASP A 232 2.36 6.36 -10.16
C ASP A 232 2.93 5.73 -8.88
N LEU A 233 2.07 5.39 -7.93
CA LEU A 233 2.42 4.66 -6.72
C LEU A 233 1.93 3.22 -6.83
N ALA A 234 2.77 2.27 -6.45
CA ALA A 234 2.36 0.87 -6.43
C ALA A 234 3.04 0.13 -5.27
N VAL A 235 2.24 -0.53 -4.45
CA VAL A 235 2.71 -1.46 -3.41
C VAL A 235 2.54 -2.88 -3.90
N ALA A 236 3.65 -3.63 -3.94
CA ALA A 236 3.63 -5.02 -4.36
C ALA A 236 2.82 -5.89 -3.36
N PRO A 237 2.20 -6.99 -3.84
CA PRO A 237 1.46 -7.91 -2.99
C PRO A 237 2.32 -8.50 -1.87
N VAL A 238 1.72 -8.64 -0.67
CA VAL A 238 2.28 -9.41 0.45
C VAL A 238 1.39 -10.61 0.73
N GLU A 239 1.98 -11.79 0.83
CA GLU A 239 1.23 -13.03 1.01
C GLU A 239 0.33 -12.98 2.25
N GLY A 240 -0.95 -13.22 2.05
CA GLY A 240 -1.94 -13.30 3.12
C GLY A 240 -2.34 -11.96 3.74
N VAL A 241 -1.83 -10.83 3.27
CA VAL A 241 -2.13 -9.47 3.74
C VAL A 241 -3.01 -8.74 2.73
N ALA A 242 -4.01 -8.01 3.19
CA ALA A 242 -4.73 -7.02 2.41
C ALA A 242 -4.03 -5.67 2.63
N ILE A 243 -3.33 -5.19 1.61
CA ILE A 243 -2.59 -3.93 1.65
C ILE A 243 -3.56 -2.76 1.53
N GLU A 244 -3.33 -1.73 2.32
CA GLU A 244 -3.93 -0.41 2.17
C GLU A 244 -2.83 0.61 1.88
N LEU A 245 -3.01 1.37 0.81
CA LEU A 245 -2.17 2.49 0.40
C LEU A 245 -2.99 3.76 0.58
N GLU A 246 -2.56 4.65 1.45
CA GLU A 246 -3.19 5.94 1.67
C GLU A 246 -2.23 7.07 1.31
N VAL A 247 -2.73 8.11 0.65
CA VAL A 247 -1.98 9.34 0.43
C VAL A 247 -2.63 10.45 1.25
N GLN A 248 -1.84 11.12 2.08
CA GLN A 248 -2.27 12.22 2.95
C GLN A 248 -1.58 13.52 2.55
N ASP A 249 -2.27 14.64 2.76
CA ASP A 249 -1.63 15.94 2.68
C ASP A 249 -0.63 16.18 3.83
N ALA A 250 0.07 17.31 3.80
CA ALA A 250 1.05 17.67 4.83
C ALA A 250 0.43 17.82 6.25
N LEU A 251 -0.88 17.98 6.36
CA LEU A 251 -1.61 18.06 7.63
C LEU A 251 -2.12 16.70 8.11
N GLY A 252 -2.01 15.66 7.26
CA GLY A 252 -2.47 14.32 7.53
C GLY A 252 -3.95 14.09 7.17
N GLN A 253 -4.52 14.94 6.32
CA GLN A 253 -5.85 14.68 5.78
C GLN A 253 -5.71 13.72 4.61
N PRO A 254 -6.52 12.65 4.54
CA PRO A 254 -6.46 11.73 3.42
C PRO A 254 -6.89 12.43 2.12
N LEU A 255 -6.08 12.28 1.08
CA LEU A 255 -6.38 12.71 -0.28
C LEU A 255 -7.04 11.57 -1.05
N LEU A 256 -6.55 10.35 -0.87
CA LEU A 256 -7.12 9.13 -1.42
C LEU A 256 -6.70 7.90 -0.59
N VAL A 257 -7.46 6.80 -0.74
CA VAL A 257 -7.17 5.50 -0.12
C VAL A 257 -7.45 4.39 -1.11
N ARG A 258 -6.49 3.50 -1.33
CA ARG A 258 -6.64 2.30 -2.16
C ARG A 258 -6.40 1.05 -1.32
N LYS A 259 -7.29 0.07 -1.46
CA LYS A 259 -7.24 -1.18 -0.67
C LYS A 259 -7.17 -2.38 -1.59
N GLY A 260 -6.07 -3.13 -1.52
CA GLY A 260 -5.97 -4.42 -2.18
C GLY A 260 -6.81 -5.50 -1.51
N ALA A 261 -7.27 -6.51 -2.26
CA ALA A 261 -7.77 -7.73 -1.64
C ALA A 261 -6.60 -8.49 -0.99
N ARG A 262 -6.93 -9.46 -0.13
CA ARG A 262 -5.88 -10.24 0.55
C ARG A 262 -4.98 -10.98 -0.45
N GLY A 263 -3.69 -10.67 -0.42
CA GLY A 263 -2.70 -11.18 -1.35
C GLY A 263 -2.60 -10.40 -2.66
N ASP A 264 -3.31 -9.26 -2.78
CA ASP A 264 -3.15 -8.29 -3.86
C ASP A 264 -2.36 -7.08 -3.35
N GLY A 265 -1.73 -6.35 -4.27
CA GLY A 265 -1.13 -5.04 -4.00
C GLY A 265 -2.17 -3.91 -4.01
N ALA A 266 -1.69 -2.69 -3.87
CA ALA A 266 -2.49 -1.48 -4.04
C ALA A 266 -1.73 -0.49 -4.93
N SER A 267 -2.44 0.29 -5.75
CA SER A 267 -1.84 1.26 -6.67
C SER A 267 -2.66 2.54 -6.76
N VAL A 268 -1.98 3.59 -7.20
CA VAL A 268 -2.55 4.88 -7.58
C VAL A 268 -1.85 5.32 -8.85
N HIS A 269 -2.60 5.62 -9.89
CA HIS A 269 -2.05 6.09 -11.15
C HIS A 269 -2.29 7.60 -11.35
N ALA A 270 -1.43 8.20 -12.15
CA ALA A 270 -1.55 9.59 -12.60
C ALA A 270 -1.84 10.60 -11.48
N PHE A 271 -1.28 10.39 -10.28
CA PHE A 271 -1.51 11.25 -9.12
C PHE A 271 -0.85 12.62 -9.28
N VAL A 272 -1.66 13.68 -9.20
CA VAL A 272 -1.24 15.07 -9.25
C VAL A 272 -2.03 15.88 -8.22
N PRO A 273 -1.57 15.93 -6.96
CA PRO A 273 -2.33 16.60 -5.91
C PRO A 273 -2.45 18.11 -6.17
N ALA A 274 -3.62 18.65 -5.90
CA ALA A 274 -3.83 20.09 -5.87
C ALA A 274 -3.18 20.68 -4.61
N ILE A 275 -2.01 21.31 -4.75
CA ILE A 275 -1.34 21.98 -3.64
C ILE A 275 -1.82 23.41 -3.55
N ALA A 276 -2.45 23.78 -2.44
CA ALA A 276 -2.86 25.15 -2.18
C ALA A 276 -1.63 26.07 -2.12
N GLN A 277 -1.78 27.30 -2.60
CA GLN A 277 -0.71 28.29 -2.57
C GLN A 277 -0.22 28.53 -1.15
N GLY A 278 1.07 28.32 -0.91
CA GLY A 278 1.70 28.42 0.42
C GLY A 278 1.61 27.16 1.29
N ALA A 279 0.99 26.08 0.80
CA ALA A 279 1.04 24.79 1.46
C ALA A 279 2.41 24.11 1.27
N SER A 280 2.72 23.14 2.11
CA SER A 280 3.95 22.36 2.03
C SER A 280 3.94 21.50 0.76
N PRO A 281 5.02 21.47 -0.04
CA PRO A 281 5.05 20.78 -1.32
C PRO A 281 5.40 19.29 -1.16
N PHE A 282 4.78 18.61 -0.21
CA PHE A 282 4.95 17.16 0.01
C PHE A 282 3.65 16.54 0.48
N VAL A 283 3.55 15.26 0.25
CA VAL A 283 2.51 14.37 0.77
C VAL A 283 3.14 13.28 1.62
N TYR A 284 2.30 12.59 2.43
CA TYR A 284 2.67 11.34 3.07
C TYR A 284 2.00 10.19 2.33
N VAL A 285 2.80 9.17 2.03
CA VAL A 285 2.32 7.88 1.54
C VAL A 285 2.38 6.94 2.72
N VAL A 286 1.25 6.30 3.03
CA VAL A 286 1.13 5.38 4.18
C VAL A 286 0.80 4.00 3.66
N VAL A 287 1.62 3.02 4.03
CA VAL A 287 1.39 1.61 3.73
C VAL A 287 1.02 0.89 5.02
N ARG A 288 -0.06 0.10 4.99
CA ARG A 288 -0.48 -0.72 6.12
C ARG A 288 -1.21 -1.98 5.67
N GLY A 289 -1.36 -2.94 6.55
CA GLY A 289 -2.03 -4.19 6.27
C GLY A 289 -3.13 -4.54 7.27
N ASP A 290 -4.09 -5.39 6.86
CA ASP A 290 -5.11 -5.95 7.75
C ASP A 290 -4.52 -6.90 8.80
N ARG A 291 -3.27 -7.31 8.61
CA ARG A 291 -2.45 -8.16 9.49
C ARG A 291 -0.97 -8.03 9.14
N SER A 292 -0.11 -8.42 10.06
CA SER A 292 1.34 -8.43 9.84
C SER A 292 1.81 -9.67 9.05
N ASN A 293 2.91 -9.49 8.32
CA ASN A 293 3.72 -10.56 7.72
C ASN A 293 5.22 -10.20 7.81
N PRO A 294 5.94 -10.67 8.84
CA PRO A 294 7.36 -10.39 9.03
C PRO A 294 8.29 -11.18 8.09
N GLU A 295 7.73 -12.08 7.25
CA GLU A 295 8.50 -12.99 6.40
C GLU A 295 8.68 -12.47 4.99
N THR A 296 7.75 -11.63 4.51
CA THR A 296 7.72 -11.16 3.13
C THR A 296 7.67 -9.62 3.10
N PRO A 297 8.74 -8.96 2.65
CA PRO A 297 8.72 -7.51 2.47
C PRO A 297 7.80 -7.13 1.31
N TYR A 298 7.19 -5.93 1.39
CA TYR A 298 6.61 -5.28 0.23
C TYR A 298 7.66 -4.42 -0.50
N GLN A 299 7.31 -4.00 -1.71
CA GLN A 299 8.01 -2.95 -2.44
C GLN A 299 7.01 -1.83 -2.75
N LEU A 300 7.35 -0.61 -2.37
CA LEU A 300 6.64 0.61 -2.74
C LEU A 300 7.41 1.29 -3.86
N HIS A 301 6.83 1.34 -5.05
CA HIS A 301 7.37 2.04 -6.21
C HIS A 301 6.71 3.41 -6.33
N ALA A 302 7.52 4.44 -6.52
CA ALA A 302 7.09 5.80 -6.80
C ALA A 302 7.60 6.22 -8.18
N ALA A 303 6.92 5.81 -9.25
CA ALA A 303 7.34 6.08 -10.62
C ALA A 303 6.78 7.40 -11.14
N LEU A 304 7.51 8.06 -12.05
CA LEU A 304 6.98 9.21 -12.78
C LEU A 304 6.40 8.75 -14.12
N GLY A 305 5.15 9.11 -14.38
CA GLY A 305 4.41 8.85 -15.60
C GLY A 305 4.18 10.13 -16.41
N SER A 306 3.82 9.95 -17.68
CA SER A 306 3.40 11.05 -18.54
C SER A 306 2.04 10.68 -19.14
N PRO A 307 0.94 10.94 -18.40
CA PRO A 307 -0.40 10.65 -18.89
C PRO A 307 -0.70 11.41 -20.18
N SER A 308 -1.54 10.83 -21.01
CA SER A 308 -2.06 11.53 -22.19
C SER A 308 -2.96 12.69 -21.75
N PRO A 309 -3.10 13.74 -22.57
CA PRO A 309 -3.99 14.83 -22.19
C PRO A 309 -5.46 14.40 -21.99
N ASP A 310 -5.89 13.26 -22.51
CA ASP A 310 -7.24 12.72 -22.38
C ASP A 310 -7.38 11.71 -21.21
N ASP A 311 -6.26 11.41 -20.51
CA ASP A 311 -6.29 10.56 -19.32
C ASP A 311 -6.75 11.39 -18.13
N GLU A 312 -7.50 10.78 -17.22
CA GLU A 312 -7.84 11.36 -15.92
C GLU A 312 -6.61 11.50 -15.04
N LEU A 313 -6.73 12.32 -14.00
CA LEU A 313 -5.69 12.55 -13.01
C LEU A 313 -6.26 12.41 -11.60
N GLU A 314 -5.57 11.68 -10.77
CA GLU A 314 -5.89 11.51 -9.37
C GLU A 314 -5.35 12.67 -8.48
N PRO A 315 -6.00 13.02 -7.35
CA PRO A 315 -7.19 12.38 -6.80
C PRO A 315 -8.48 12.99 -7.36
N ASP A 316 -9.45 12.15 -7.68
CA ASP A 316 -10.78 12.59 -8.13
C ASP A 316 -11.96 11.81 -7.48
N ASP A 317 -11.72 11.09 -6.41
CA ASP A 317 -12.64 10.19 -5.70
C ASP A 317 -13.95 10.83 -5.21
N THR A 318 -14.09 12.15 -5.27
CA THR A 318 -15.26 12.83 -4.68
C THR A 318 -15.85 13.90 -5.58
N PRO A 319 -17.17 14.18 -5.48
CA PRO A 319 -17.79 15.28 -6.24
C PRO A 319 -17.22 16.65 -5.91
N ASP A 320 -16.53 16.82 -4.78
CA ASP A 320 -15.90 18.09 -4.40
C ASP A 320 -14.53 18.27 -5.04
N HIS A 321 -13.85 17.17 -5.39
CA HIS A 321 -12.54 17.12 -6.02
C HIS A 321 -12.57 16.25 -7.30
N PRO A 322 -13.40 16.59 -8.30
CA PRO A 322 -13.51 15.79 -9.51
C PRO A 322 -12.41 16.14 -10.51
N PHE A 323 -12.06 15.21 -11.38
CA PHE A 323 -11.27 15.50 -12.57
C PHE A 323 -12.03 16.50 -13.47
N ALA A 324 -11.39 17.59 -13.86
CA ALA A 324 -12.03 18.63 -14.70
C ALA A 324 -11.91 18.28 -16.19
N ILE A 325 -13.02 17.93 -16.82
CA ILE A 325 -13.06 17.71 -18.29
C ILE A 325 -12.85 19.04 -18.99
N ALA A 326 -11.93 19.09 -19.97
CA ALA A 326 -11.71 20.29 -20.78
C ALA A 326 -12.95 20.57 -21.69
N PRO A 327 -13.31 21.86 -21.94
CA PRO A 327 -14.54 22.22 -22.65
C PRO A 327 -14.63 21.71 -24.10
N ASP A 328 -13.51 21.40 -24.72
CA ASP A 328 -13.40 20.86 -26.08
C ASP A 328 -13.34 19.33 -26.14
N ARG A 329 -13.49 18.64 -24.99
CA ARG A 329 -13.40 17.20 -24.88
C ARG A 329 -14.74 16.56 -24.66
N THR A 330 -14.94 15.47 -25.37
CA THR A 330 -16.14 14.64 -25.26
C THR A 330 -15.84 13.22 -24.75
N VAL A 331 -14.56 12.88 -24.64
CA VAL A 331 -14.09 11.57 -24.15
C VAL A 331 -12.95 11.77 -23.16
N VAL A 332 -12.98 11.05 -22.04
CA VAL A 332 -11.90 10.94 -21.07
C VAL A 332 -11.55 9.46 -20.91
N HIS A 333 -10.27 9.14 -20.84
CA HIS A 333 -9.80 7.80 -20.55
C HIS A 333 -9.58 7.66 -19.05
N ALA A 334 -10.39 6.84 -18.42
CA ALA A 334 -10.37 6.57 -16.99
C ALA A 334 -9.63 5.28 -16.68
N LEU A 335 -9.05 5.19 -15.49
CA LEU A 335 -8.31 4.05 -15.03
C LEU A 335 -8.85 3.55 -13.69
N TRP A 336 -9.78 2.60 -13.76
CA TRP A 336 -10.32 1.96 -12.56
C TRP A 336 -9.27 1.21 -11.76
N GLU A 337 -9.19 1.48 -10.47
CA GLU A 337 -8.36 0.79 -9.52
C GLU A 337 -9.20 0.10 -8.42
N TYR A 338 -8.55 -0.68 -7.55
CA TYR A 338 -9.27 -1.36 -6.47
C TYR A 338 -9.78 -0.37 -5.42
N GLY A 339 -11.10 -0.28 -5.30
CA GLY A 339 -11.77 0.61 -4.34
C GLY A 339 -11.92 2.05 -4.81
N ASP A 340 -11.77 2.26 -6.10
CA ASP A 340 -11.84 3.54 -6.77
C ASP A 340 -13.24 4.15 -6.84
N VAL A 341 -13.28 5.47 -7.02
CA VAL A 341 -14.47 6.26 -7.38
C VAL A 341 -14.01 7.38 -8.28
N ASP A 342 -14.36 7.35 -9.55
CA ASP A 342 -13.94 8.35 -10.53
C ASP A 342 -15.02 9.40 -10.70
N CYS A 343 -14.72 10.65 -10.40
CA CYS A 343 -15.65 11.79 -10.49
C CYS A 343 -15.17 12.80 -11.55
N PHE A 344 -16.06 13.17 -12.45
CA PHE A 344 -15.77 14.05 -13.59
C PHE A 344 -16.60 15.33 -13.54
N ALA A 345 -15.94 16.49 -13.51
CA ALA A 345 -16.61 17.78 -13.62
C ALA A 345 -16.88 18.11 -15.09
N ILE A 346 -18.15 18.27 -15.42
CA ILE A 346 -18.60 18.69 -16.76
C ILE A 346 -18.39 20.21 -16.90
N PRO A 347 -17.85 20.71 -18.02
CA PRO A 347 -17.65 22.15 -18.22
C PRO A 347 -18.92 22.95 -18.00
N VAL A 348 -18.83 24.07 -17.28
CA VAL A 348 -19.97 24.97 -17.04
C VAL A 348 -20.38 25.67 -18.33
N ALA A 349 -21.68 25.70 -18.66
CA ALA A 349 -22.20 26.35 -19.83
C ALA A 349 -22.95 27.66 -19.49
N ALA A 350 -22.87 28.63 -20.40
CA ALA A 350 -23.58 29.91 -20.27
C ALA A 350 -25.10 29.80 -20.60
N GLN A 351 -25.55 28.69 -21.20
CA GLN A 351 -26.94 28.45 -21.56
C GLN A 351 -27.43 27.15 -20.92
N PRO A 352 -28.74 27.01 -20.63
CA PRO A 352 -29.31 25.76 -20.19
C PRO A 352 -29.09 24.66 -21.24
N ARG A 353 -28.84 23.43 -20.80
CA ARG A 353 -28.63 22.28 -21.66
C ARG A 353 -29.05 21.00 -20.99
N ALA A 354 -29.25 19.93 -21.76
CA ALA A 354 -29.27 18.59 -21.25
C ALA A 354 -27.88 17.97 -21.40
N ILE A 355 -27.40 17.30 -20.37
CA ILE A 355 -26.15 16.54 -20.41
C ILE A 355 -26.48 15.05 -20.25
N GLU A 356 -25.70 14.22 -20.92
CA GLU A 356 -25.63 12.78 -20.72
C GLU A 356 -24.15 12.39 -20.58
N VAL A 357 -23.85 11.64 -19.54
CA VAL A 357 -22.53 11.04 -19.32
C VAL A 357 -22.66 9.53 -19.38
N ALA A 358 -21.92 8.90 -20.28
CA ALA A 358 -21.89 7.46 -20.45
C ALA A 358 -20.53 6.92 -20.02
N PHE A 359 -20.56 5.86 -19.22
CA PHE A 359 -19.39 5.12 -18.76
C PHE A 359 -19.36 3.79 -19.52
N ASP A 360 -18.34 3.58 -20.35
CA ASP A 360 -18.17 2.35 -21.14
C ASP A 360 -17.56 1.27 -20.25
N THR A 361 -18.43 0.60 -19.49
CA THR A 361 -18.06 -0.40 -18.48
C THR A 361 -17.39 -1.62 -19.10
N PRO A 362 -16.15 -1.96 -18.73
CA PRO A 362 -15.49 -3.18 -19.18
C PRO A 362 -16.18 -4.45 -18.67
N ALA A 363 -15.98 -5.57 -19.40
CA ALA A 363 -16.62 -6.85 -19.08
C ALA A 363 -16.27 -7.43 -17.69
N GLU A 364 -15.23 -6.93 -17.06
CA GLU A 364 -14.75 -7.32 -15.73
C GLU A 364 -15.38 -6.52 -14.60
N LEU A 365 -15.96 -5.35 -14.88
CA LEU A 365 -16.55 -4.44 -13.90
C LEU A 365 -18.08 -4.43 -13.98
N ASP A 366 -18.68 -4.11 -12.84
CA ASP A 366 -20.08 -3.72 -12.68
C ASP A 366 -20.06 -2.33 -12.05
N LEU A 367 -20.33 -1.28 -12.83
CA LEU A 367 -20.30 0.10 -12.39
C LEU A 367 -21.70 0.59 -12.05
N ALA A 368 -21.80 1.48 -11.08
CA ALA A 368 -22.95 2.32 -10.84
C ALA A 368 -22.55 3.77 -11.02
N ALA A 369 -23.38 4.57 -11.68
CA ALA A 369 -23.11 5.97 -11.94
C ALA A 369 -24.09 6.90 -11.23
N GLU A 370 -23.62 8.08 -10.84
CA GLU A 370 -24.42 9.12 -10.18
C GLU A 370 -24.07 10.49 -10.73
N LEU A 371 -25.07 11.30 -11.03
CA LEU A 371 -24.92 12.68 -11.48
C LEU A 371 -25.33 13.65 -10.40
N PHE A 372 -24.45 14.60 -10.11
CA PHE A 372 -24.68 15.70 -9.17
C PHE A 372 -24.81 17.03 -9.93
N VAL A 373 -25.78 17.85 -9.56
CA VAL A 373 -25.89 19.23 -10.01
C VAL A 373 -25.93 20.14 -8.79
N ASP A 374 -25.03 21.10 -8.74
CA ASP A 374 -24.81 22.01 -7.60
C ASP A 374 -24.76 21.26 -6.25
N GLY A 375 -24.00 20.16 -6.23
CA GLY A 375 -23.80 19.28 -5.07
C GLY A 375 -24.98 18.40 -4.69
N LYS A 376 -26.07 18.40 -5.47
CA LYS A 376 -27.25 17.54 -5.23
C LYS A 376 -27.27 16.38 -6.22
N SER A 377 -27.48 15.16 -5.76
CA SER A 377 -27.73 14.01 -6.59
C SER A 377 -29.05 14.17 -7.36
N VAL A 378 -28.98 14.15 -8.69
CA VAL A 378 -30.14 14.35 -9.56
C VAL A 378 -30.49 13.10 -10.39
N ALA A 379 -29.50 12.23 -10.63
CA ALA A 379 -29.71 10.96 -11.34
C ALA A 379 -28.77 9.89 -10.79
N LYS A 380 -29.27 8.64 -10.75
CA LYS A 380 -28.49 7.44 -10.40
C LYS A 380 -28.87 6.32 -11.33
N VAL A 381 -27.90 5.54 -11.73
CA VAL A 381 -28.11 4.36 -12.54
C VAL A 381 -27.20 3.23 -12.05
N ASP A 382 -27.71 2.01 -12.15
CA ASP A 382 -27.01 0.78 -11.78
C ASP A 382 -27.71 -0.34 -12.57
N HIS A 383 -27.21 -0.64 -13.76
CA HIS A 383 -27.70 -1.75 -14.55
C HIS A 383 -26.98 -3.02 -14.08
N PRO A 384 -27.70 -4.00 -13.54
CA PRO A 384 -27.07 -5.16 -12.95
C PRO A 384 -26.27 -5.96 -13.98
N GLY A 385 -25.04 -6.26 -13.64
CA GLY A 385 -24.16 -7.15 -14.39
C GLY A 385 -22.98 -6.46 -15.05
N LYS A 386 -21.89 -7.21 -15.05
CA LYS A 386 -20.61 -6.74 -15.58
C LYS A 386 -20.67 -6.40 -17.07
N GLY A 387 -20.00 -5.31 -17.43
CA GLY A 387 -19.93 -4.83 -18.81
C GLY A 387 -21.18 -4.09 -19.29
N ALA A 388 -22.14 -3.81 -18.42
CA ALA A 388 -23.27 -2.95 -18.76
C ALA A 388 -22.81 -1.50 -18.84
N GLN A 389 -23.11 -0.79 -19.93
CA GLN A 389 -22.84 0.64 -20.03
C GLN A 389 -23.75 1.40 -19.08
N GLU A 390 -23.19 2.29 -18.26
CA GLU A 390 -23.94 3.16 -17.37
C GLU A 390 -24.10 4.54 -17.98
N LYS A 391 -25.32 5.10 -17.95
CA LYS A 391 -25.63 6.43 -18.47
C LYS A 391 -26.44 7.24 -17.49
N VAL A 392 -25.90 8.39 -17.10
CA VAL A 392 -26.59 9.37 -16.27
C VAL A 392 -26.82 10.66 -17.04
N GLY A 393 -27.99 11.24 -16.92
CA GLY A 393 -28.29 12.50 -17.61
C GLY A 393 -29.32 13.32 -16.88
N ALA A 394 -29.25 14.65 -17.06
CA ALA A 394 -30.22 15.60 -16.53
C ALA A 394 -30.20 16.93 -17.31
N PRO A 395 -31.28 17.72 -17.24
CA PRO A 395 -31.25 19.12 -17.61
C PRO A 395 -30.43 19.90 -16.59
N VAL A 396 -29.52 20.78 -17.07
CA VAL A 396 -28.63 21.60 -16.26
C VAL A 396 -28.84 23.06 -16.60
N ALA A 397 -29.12 23.89 -15.58
CA ALA A 397 -29.34 25.32 -15.77
C ALA A 397 -28.02 26.02 -16.16
N ALA A 398 -28.13 27.20 -16.78
CA ALA A 398 -26.97 28.03 -17.06
C ALA A 398 -26.17 28.35 -15.79
N GLY A 399 -24.88 28.19 -15.84
CA GLY A 399 -23.97 28.46 -14.73
C GLY A 399 -23.90 27.39 -13.63
N SER A 400 -24.74 26.35 -13.67
CA SER A 400 -24.71 25.26 -12.69
C SER A 400 -23.51 24.34 -12.89
N ARG A 401 -22.94 23.82 -11.79
CA ARG A 401 -21.88 22.82 -11.76
C ARG A 401 -22.48 21.42 -11.84
N ALA A 402 -22.05 20.63 -12.81
CA ALA A 402 -22.43 19.22 -12.91
C ALA A 402 -21.20 18.34 -12.74
N VAL A 403 -21.35 17.25 -11.97
CA VAL A 403 -20.31 16.23 -11.72
C VAL A 403 -20.94 14.86 -11.87
N ALA A 404 -20.35 14.00 -12.69
CA ALA A 404 -20.73 12.60 -12.80
C ALA A 404 -19.68 11.71 -12.14
N CYS A 405 -20.11 10.78 -11.29
CA CYS A 405 -19.22 9.85 -10.62
C CYS A 405 -19.57 8.40 -10.96
N ALA A 406 -18.58 7.55 -11.12
CA ALA A 406 -18.70 6.10 -11.24
C ALA A 406 -18.11 5.40 -10.01
N ARG A 407 -18.69 4.26 -9.62
CA ARG A 407 -18.20 3.40 -8.54
C ARG A 407 -18.54 1.95 -8.84
N ALA A 408 -17.78 1.00 -8.29
CA ALA A 408 -18.16 -0.41 -8.40
C ALA A 408 -19.46 -0.72 -7.66
N ALA A 409 -20.37 -1.43 -8.32
CA ALA A 409 -21.66 -1.87 -7.77
C ALA A 409 -21.52 -3.20 -7.00
N ASP A 410 -20.67 -4.13 -7.47
CA ASP A 410 -20.50 -5.51 -6.98
C ASP A 410 -19.25 -5.71 -6.09
N GLY A 411 -18.64 -4.62 -5.62
CA GLY A 411 -17.42 -4.63 -4.83
C GLY A 411 -16.20 -4.11 -5.60
N PRO A 412 -15.07 -3.92 -4.90
CA PRO A 412 -13.99 -3.03 -5.34
C PRO A 412 -13.14 -3.54 -6.51
N GLY A 413 -13.58 -4.50 -7.34
CA GLY A 413 -12.75 -5.00 -8.44
C GLY A 413 -11.43 -5.65 -7.97
N ARG A 414 -10.62 -6.20 -8.87
CA ARG A 414 -9.33 -6.81 -8.51
C ARG A 414 -8.18 -6.47 -9.45
N LYS A 415 -8.41 -5.58 -10.42
CA LYS A 415 -7.41 -5.25 -11.44
C LYS A 415 -7.57 -3.81 -11.86
N THR A 416 -6.48 -3.21 -12.22
CA THR A 416 -6.45 -1.95 -12.94
C THR A 416 -7.07 -2.14 -14.33
N ILE A 417 -8.13 -1.43 -14.63
CA ILE A 417 -8.91 -1.59 -15.87
C ILE A 417 -9.15 -0.22 -16.49
N LYS A 418 -8.81 -0.08 -17.78
CA LYS A 418 -9.12 1.15 -18.54
C LYS A 418 -10.54 1.12 -19.05
N TYR A 419 -11.22 2.26 -18.99
CA TYR A 419 -12.52 2.48 -19.58
C TYR A 419 -12.64 3.92 -20.11
N ASP A 420 -13.68 4.18 -20.92
CA ASP A 420 -13.91 5.50 -21.50
C ASP A 420 -15.17 6.14 -20.90
N VAL A 421 -15.07 7.45 -20.64
CA VAL A 421 -16.18 8.29 -20.20
C VAL A 421 -16.55 9.24 -21.33
N HIS A 422 -17.78 9.17 -21.79
CA HIS A 422 -18.30 10.01 -22.88
C HIS A 422 -19.26 11.06 -22.36
N VAL A 423 -19.03 12.32 -22.70
CA VAL A 423 -19.93 13.44 -22.37
C VAL A 423 -20.64 13.90 -23.63
N GLN A 424 -21.97 13.92 -23.59
CA GLN A 424 -22.82 14.45 -24.65
C GLN A 424 -23.66 15.60 -24.11
N GLU A 425 -23.74 16.65 -24.89
CA GLU A 425 -24.54 17.84 -24.59
C GLU A 425 -25.54 18.07 -25.71
N SER A 426 -26.80 18.34 -25.36
CA SER A 426 -27.81 18.79 -26.30
C SER A 426 -28.40 20.12 -25.82
N GLY A 427 -28.62 21.04 -26.77
CA GLY A 427 -29.33 22.28 -26.44
C GLY A 427 -30.70 21.95 -25.85
N ALA A 428 -31.13 22.68 -24.81
CA ALA A 428 -32.50 22.56 -24.34
C ALA A 428 -33.45 22.92 -25.51
N THR A 429 -34.09 21.93 -26.11
CA THR A 429 -35.19 22.17 -27.03
C THR A 429 -36.28 22.86 -26.23
N GLY A 430 -36.51 24.13 -26.52
CA GLY A 430 -37.47 24.96 -25.79
C GLY A 430 -38.91 24.57 -26.13
N ASP A 431 -39.39 23.46 -25.64
CA ASP A 431 -40.80 23.06 -25.77
C ASP A 431 -41.44 22.42 -24.52
N ASP A 432 -40.80 22.49 -23.35
CA ASP A 432 -41.43 22.11 -22.09
C ASP A 432 -41.12 23.17 -21.00
N ALA A 433 -41.67 24.38 -21.21
CA ALA A 433 -41.88 25.31 -20.07
C ALA A 433 -43.33 25.10 -19.56
N PRO A 434 -43.55 24.84 -18.27
CA PRO A 434 -44.88 24.72 -17.69
C PRO A 434 -45.69 26.00 -17.74
#